data_fde34aea2dd254b529df7754eeda912a
#
_entry.id   fde34aea2dd254b529df7754eeda912a
#
_cell.length_a   1.000
_cell.length_b   1.000
_cell.length_c   1.000
_cell.angle_alpha   90.00
_cell.angle_beta   90.00
_cell.angle_gamma   90.00
#
_symmetry.space_group_name_H-M   'P 1'
#
loop_
_entity.id
_entity.type
_entity.pdbx_description
1 polymer ?
#
loop_
_entity_poly.entity_id
_entity_poly.type
_entity_poly.pdbx_seq_one_letter_code
_entity_poly.pdbx_strand_id
1 'polypeptide(L)'
;MKKTLLTAAFCALVIPLSALAQAPSGFEAPVSKSAQPQGFELTTLKSLEEVKKNSYDDQLVTVRGRFTRQVSHDKYEFTDEKGNTIIAELDDDHNWSHIAKDALVDILAEVDRHRQKVELEVLEAKPVR
;
A
#
# COMPACT_ATOMS: atom_id res chain seq x y z
N MET A 1 58.23 -28.19 0.81
CA MET A 1 57.65 -28.10 0.78
C MET A 1 56.66 -27.94 0.64
N LYS A 2 56.30 -27.93 0.60
CA LYS A 2 55.37 -27.86 0.48
C LYS A 2 54.37 -27.56 0.60
N LYS A 3 54.09 -27.47 0.63
CA LYS A 3 53.15 -27.23 0.88
C LYS A 3 52.27 -26.73 0.73
N THR A 4 52.09 -26.56 0.55
CA THR A 4 51.27 -26.15 0.44
C THR A 4 50.31 -25.93 0.38
N LEU A 5 49.97 -25.86 0.41
CA LEU A 5 48.99 -25.68 0.41
C LEU A 5 48.06 -25.41 0.44
N LEU A 6 47.73 -25.27 0.36
CA LEU A 6 46.80 -25.12 0.43
C LEU A 6 45.96 -24.72 0.49
N THR A 7 45.55 -24.72 0.41
CA THR A 7 44.83 -24.47 0.63
C THR A 7 43.93 -23.96 0.61
N ALA A 8 43.55 -23.77 0.69
CA ALA A 8 42.79 -23.22 0.84
C ALA A 8 41.85 -22.94 0.39
N ALA A 9 41.50 -22.79 0.21
CA ALA A 9 40.65 -22.55 -0.22
C ALA A 9 39.57 -22.45 0.08
N PHE A 10 39.29 -22.60 0.19
CA PHE A 10 38.30 -22.64 0.49
C PHE A 10 37.58 -21.83 0.72
N CYS A 11 37.34 -21.70 0.89
CA CYS A 11 36.75 -20.99 1.31
C CYS A 11 35.76 -20.50 0.81
N ALA A 12 35.60 -20.28 0.42
CA ALA A 12 34.75 -19.81 -0.04
C ALA A 12 33.65 -19.78 0.05
N LEU A 13 33.49 -19.77 0.11
CA LEU A 13 32.65 -19.84 0.24
C LEU A 13 31.64 -19.42 0.39
N VAL A 14 31.10 -19.70 0.26
CA VAL A 14 30.19 -19.59 0.76
C VAL A 14 29.55 -18.52 0.91
N ILE A 15 29.83 -17.99 1.44
CA ILE A 15 29.36 -16.87 1.69
C ILE A 15 28.42 -16.36 0.86
N PRO A 16 28.64 -16.33 -0.11
CA PRO A 16 27.85 -15.74 -1.00
C PRO A 16 26.49 -15.96 -0.74
N LEU A 17 26.25 -16.98 -0.40
CA LEU A 17 25.01 -17.31 -0.20
C LEU A 17 24.32 -16.37 0.52
N SER A 18 24.82 -15.95 1.44
CA SER A 18 24.10 -15.15 2.29
C SER A 18 23.53 -14.02 1.53
N ALA A 19 24.27 -13.56 0.72
CA ALA A 19 23.86 -12.43 0.06
C ALA A 19 22.54 -12.63 -0.52
N LEU A 20 22.34 -13.67 -0.98
CA LEU A 20 21.18 -13.93 -1.58
C LEU A 20 20.08 -13.56 -0.83
N ALA A 21 20.10 -13.80 0.28
CA ALA A 21 19.03 -13.59 1.10
C ALA A 21 18.40 -12.28 0.82
N GLN A 22 19.16 -11.33 0.56
CA GLN A 22 18.60 -10.13 0.41
C GLN A 22 17.96 -9.88 -0.81
N ALA A 23 18.60 -10.12 -1.74
CA ALA A 23 18.15 -9.82 -3.00
C ALA A 23 16.73 -10.15 -3.14
N PRO A 24 16.38 -11.11 -2.69
CA PRO A 24 15.12 -11.61 -2.85
C PRO A 24 14.08 -10.66 -2.65
N SER A 25 14.31 -9.89 -1.76
CA SER A 25 13.28 -9.05 -1.42
C SER A 25 12.75 -8.31 -2.60
N GLY A 26 13.56 -7.98 -3.46
CA GLY A 26 13.07 -7.18 -4.53
C GLY A 26 12.16 -7.88 -5.45
N PHE A 27 12.23 -9.12 -5.49
CA PHE A 27 11.48 -9.80 -6.44
C PHE A 27 10.13 -10.10 -5.97
N GLU A 28 9.94 -9.91 -4.77
CA GLU A 28 8.69 -10.17 -4.23
C GLU A 28 7.58 -9.54 -4.97
N ALA A 29 7.79 -8.40 -5.43
CA ALA A 29 6.74 -7.70 -6.08
C ALA A 29 6.12 -8.50 -7.21
N PRO A 30 6.88 -8.97 -8.07
CA PRO A 30 6.35 -9.72 -9.18
C PRO A 30 5.70 -10.98 -8.69
N VAL A 31 6.31 -11.55 -7.71
CA VAL A 31 5.80 -12.80 -7.23
C VAL A 31 4.43 -12.57 -6.64
N SER A 32 4.27 -11.49 -5.98
CA SER A 32 3.01 -11.22 -5.37
C SER A 32 1.91 -11.21 -6.39
N LYS A 33 2.17 -10.64 -7.51
CA LYS A 33 1.15 -10.56 -8.49
C LYS A 33 0.74 -11.94 -8.95
N SER A 34 1.70 -12.77 -9.15
CA SER A 34 1.37 -14.07 -9.68
C SER A 34 0.58 -14.88 -8.69
N ALA A 35 0.62 -14.51 -7.44
CA ALA A 35 -0.08 -15.28 -6.44
C ALA A 35 -1.55 -14.88 -6.35
N GLN A 36 -1.95 -13.85 -7.01
CA GLN A 36 -3.33 -13.42 -6.92
C GLN A 36 -4.25 -14.28 -7.77
N PRO A 37 -5.40 -14.58 -7.28
CA PRO A 37 -6.38 -15.31 -8.05
C PRO A 37 -6.81 -14.46 -9.25
N GLN A 38 -7.16 -15.09 -10.32
CA GLN A 38 -7.57 -14.36 -11.49
C GLN A 38 -8.93 -13.73 -11.28
N GLY A 39 -9.10 -12.59 -11.85
CA GLY A 39 -10.40 -11.92 -11.77
C GLY A 39 -10.52 -10.93 -10.62
N PHE A 40 -9.50 -10.82 -9.78
CA PHE A 40 -9.56 -9.87 -8.70
C PHE A 40 -8.63 -8.71 -8.98
N GLU A 41 -9.15 -7.53 -9.02
CA GLU A 41 -8.36 -6.35 -9.26
C GLU A 41 -8.44 -5.39 -8.12
N LEU A 42 -7.80 -5.73 -7.05
CA LEU A 42 -7.82 -4.85 -5.89
C LEU A 42 -6.88 -3.68 -6.05
N THR A 43 -5.99 -3.77 -7.03
CA THR A 43 -5.00 -2.72 -7.17
C THR A 43 -5.36 -1.67 -8.19
N THR A 44 -6.51 -1.81 -8.83
CA THR A 44 -6.90 -0.82 -9.82
C THR A 44 -7.33 0.45 -9.12
N LEU A 45 -6.67 1.54 -9.43
CA LEU A 45 -7.02 2.82 -8.82
C LEU A 45 -8.36 3.31 -9.34
N LYS A 46 -9.21 3.78 -8.43
CA LYS A 46 -10.49 4.31 -8.80
C LYS A 46 -10.54 5.79 -8.47
N SER A 47 -11.35 6.54 -9.16
CA SER A 47 -11.55 7.94 -8.82
C SER A 47 -12.61 8.04 -7.75
N LEU A 48 -12.59 9.11 -6.98
CA LEU A 48 -13.63 9.29 -5.96
C LEU A 48 -15.00 9.47 -6.59
N GLU A 49 -15.04 9.98 -7.81
CA GLU A 49 -16.30 10.14 -8.49
C GLU A 49 -16.91 8.75 -8.73
N GLU A 50 -16.12 7.82 -9.18
CA GLU A 50 -16.57 6.47 -9.43
C GLU A 50 -16.99 5.81 -8.12
N VAL A 51 -16.22 6.01 -7.06
CA VAL A 51 -16.54 5.43 -5.76
C VAL A 51 -17.88 5.98 -5.28
N LYS A 52 -18.11 7.27 -5.40
CA LYS A 52 -19.35 7.85 -4.93
C LYS A 52 -20.56 7.39 -5.72
N LYS A 53 -20.40 7.18 -7.01
CA LYS A 53 -21.50 6.78 -7.84
C LYS A 53 -21.78 5.29 -7.89
N ASN A 54 -20.75 4.50 -7.99
CA ASN A 54 -20.90 3.10 -8.36
C ASN A 54 -20.45 2.08 -7.32
N SER A 55 -19.95 2.52 -6.16
CA SER A 55 -19.50 1.54 -5.19
C SER A 55 -20.67 1.03 -4.35
N TYR A 56 -20.48 -0.11 -3.74
CA TYR A 56 -21.47 -0.66 -2.84
C TYR A 56 -20.84 -0.72 -1.43
N ASP A 57 -21.70 -0.89 -0.44
CA ASP A 57 -21.27 -0.90 0.94
C ASP A 57 -20.28 -2.04 1.19
N ASP A 58 -19.26 -1.79 1.99
CA ASP A 58 -18.20 -2.75 2.32
C ASP A 58 -17.29 -3.12 1.13
N GLN A 59 -17.39 -2.43 0.01
CA GLN A 59 -16.53 -2.71 -1.11
C GLN A 59 -15.11 -2.19 -0.84
N LEU A 60 -14.10 -2.96 -1.22
CA LEU A 60 -12.71 -2.51 -1.10
C LEU A 60 -12.35 -1.72 -2.35
N VAL A 61 -11.73 -0.58 -2.17
CA VAL A 61 -11.31 0.26 -3.28
C VAL A 61 -9.91 0.80 -3.01
N THR A 62 -9.17 1.10 -4.06
CA THR A 62 -7.88 1.76 -3.96
C THR A 62 -7.98 3.11 -4.64
N VAL A 63 -7.61 4.17 -3.95
CA VAL A 63 -7.74 5.52 -4.46
C VAL A 63 -6.44 6.28 -4.21
N ARG A 64 -6.04 7.08 -5.17
CA ARG A 64 -4.85 7.93 -5.03
C ARG A 64 -5.28 9.36 -4.77
N GLY A 65 -4.69 9.99 -3.78
CA GLY A 65 -5.01 11.37 -3.45
C GLY A 65 -4.24 11.86 -2.24
N ARG A 66 -4.81 12.83 -1.55
CA ARG A 66 -4.14 13.51 -0.45
C ARG A 66 -5.10 13.73 0.69
N PHE A 67 -4.60 13.63 1.92
CA PHE A 67 -5.39 14.01 3.08
C PHE A 67 -5.18 15.52 3.24
N THR A 68 -6.21 16.30 3.03
CA THR A 68 -6.09 17.74 2.94
C THR A 68 -6.53 18.48 4.19
N ARG A 69 -7.38 17.87 5.01
CA ARG A 69 -7.90 18.55 6.18
C ARG A 69 -8.41 17.54 7.19
N GLN A 70 -8.23 17.84 8.47
CA GLN A 70 -8.82 17.02 9.51
C GLN A 70 -10.19 17.58 9.86
N VAL A 71 -11.20 16.75 9.87
CA VAL A 71 -12.57 17.16 10.12
C VAL A 71 -12.96 16.83 11.57
N SER A 72 -12.52 15.72 12.09
CA SER A 72 -12.76 15.36 13.46
C SER A 72 -11.61 14.48 13.95
N HIS A 73 -11.74 13.93 15.13
CA HIS A 73 -10.66 13.14 15.74
C HIS A 73 -10.10 12.07 14.80
N ASP A 74 -10.95 11.35 14.14
CA ASP A 74 -10.54 10.25 13.28
C ASP A 74 -10.97 10.42 11.83
N LYS A 75 -11.57 11.55 11.47
CA LYS A 75 -12.06 11.74 10.12
C LYS A 75 -11.32 12.87 9.41
N TYR A 76 -10.99 12.62 8.17
CA TYR A 76 -10.20 13.54 7.37
C TYR A 76 -10.84 13.73 6.00
N GLU A 77 -10.59 14.86 5.38
CA GLU A 77 -11.03 15.08 4.04
C GLU A 77 -9.94 14.55 3.13
N PHE A 78 -10.30 13.67 2.21
CA PHE A 78 -9.38 13.08 1.25
C PHE A 78 -9.76 13.60 -0.13
N THR A 79 -8.79 14.10 -0.87
CA THR A 79 -9.02 14.71 -2.18
C THR A 79 -8.23 13.94 -3.23
N ASP A 80 -8.91 13.49 -4.28
CA ASP A 80 -8.24 12.74 -5.33
C ASP A 80 -7.55 13.70 -6.32
N GLU A 81 -6.90 13.13 -7.31
CA GLU A 81 -6.15 13.93 -8.27
C GLU A 81 -7.03 14.80 -9.16
N LYS A 82 -8.32 14.54 -9.22
CA LYS A 82 -9.24 15.32 -10.02
C LYS A 82 -9.96 16.38 -9.19
N GLY A 83 -9.66 16.47 -7.92
CA GLY A 83 -10.27 17.48 -7.06
C GLY A 83 -11.54 17.03 -6.35
N ASN A 84 -11.94 15.79 -6.51
CA ASN A 84 -13.10 15.29 -5.78
C ASN A 84 -12.71 14.99 -4.34
N THR A 85 -13.63 15.17 -3.41
CA THR A 85 -13.35 14.94 -2.00
C THR A 85 -14.30 13.93 -1.38
N ILE A 86 -13.86 13.29 -0.33
CA ILE A 86 -14.66 12.35 0.41
C ILE A 86 -14.15 12.36 1.84
N ILE A 87 -14.96 11.98 2.80
CA ILE A 87 -14.51 11.82 4.17
C ILE A 87 -13.89 10.43 4.31
N ALA A 88 -12.71 10.38 4.87
CA ALA A 88 -11.99 9.13 5.08
C ALA A 88 -11.65 9.01 6.56
N GLU A 89 -11.92 7.86 7.12
CA GLU A 89 -11.66 7.62 8.53
C GLU A 89 -10.31 6.93 8.71
N LEU A 90 -9.48 7.46 9.59
CA LEU A 90 -8.23 6.85 10.00
C LEU A 90 -8.39 6.47 11.47
N ASP A 91 -8.56 5.18 11.73
CA ASP A 91 -8.87 4.73 13.08
C ASP A 91 -7.69 4.89 14.03
N ASP A 92 -7.94 4.72 15.32
CA ASP A 92 -6.92 4.87 16.32
C ASP A 92 -6.08 3.63 16.54
N ASP A 93 -6.45 2.53 15.93
CA ASP A 93 -5.75 1.28 16.14
C ASP A 93 -4.50 1.12 15.31
N HIS A 94 -4.31 1.98 14.33
CA HIS A 94 -3.16 1.92 13.44
C HIS A 94 -2.31 3.16 13.58
N ASN A 95 -1.05 3.04 13.21
CA ASN A 95 -0.14 4.16 13.25
C ASN A 95 -0.12 4.81 11.85
N TRP A 96 -0.66 6.01 11.75
CA TRP A 96 -0.72 6.73 10.49
C TRP A 96 0.36 7.82 10.37
N SER A 97 1.33 7.82 11.28
CA SER A 97 2.32 8.89 11.32
C SER A 97 3.20 8.97 10.08
N HIS A 98 3.20 7.92 9.26
CA HIS A 98 3.96 7.94 8.01
C HIS A 98 3.23 8.72 6.91
N ILE A 99 2.02 9.19 7.17
CA ILE A 99 1.23 9.95 6.22
C ILE A 99 1.32 11.42 6.59
N ALA A 100 1.71 12.25 5.64
CA ALA A 100 1.78 13.68 5.88
C ALA A 100 0.62 14.40 5.21
N LYS A 101 0.20 15.51 5.79
CA LYS A 101 -0.85 16.32 5.22
C LYS A 101 -0.43 16.77 3.82
N ASP A 102 -1.31 16.68 2.88
CA ASP A 102 -1.13 17.08 1.48
C ASP A 102 -0.12 16.23 0.69
N ALA A 103 0.39 15.16 1.27
CA ALA A 103 1.28 14.27 0.53
C ALA A 103 0.44 13.31 -0.31
N LEU A 104 0.93 12.97 -1.48
CA LEU A 104 0.22 12.05 -2.36
C LEU A 104 0.35 10.63 -1.83
N VAL A 105 -0.75 9.95 -1.66
CA VAL A 105 -0.77 8.59 -1.14
C VAL A 105 -1.75 7.72 -1.91
N ASP A 106 -1.53 6.42 -1.87
CA ASP A 106 -2.51 5.45 -2.33
C ASP A 106 -3.12 4.84 -1.09
N ILE A 107 -4.44 4.85 -1.00
CA ILE A 107 -5.12 4.25 0.12
C ILE A 107 -5.91 3.03 -0.32
N LEU A 108 -5.91 2.02 0.51
CA LEU A 108 -6.82 0.89 0.38
C LEU A 108 -7.88 1.14 1.42
N ALA A 109 -9.11 1.18 1.02
CA ALA A 109 -10.21 1.54 1.92
C ALA A 109 -11.45 0.72 1.67
N GLU A 110 -12.28 0.63 2.69
CA GLU A 110 -13.54 -0.03 2.59
C GLU A 110 -14.59 1.05 2.47
N VAL A 111 -15.54 0.89 1.58
CA VAL A 111 -16.60 1.88 1.36
C VAL A 111 -17.66 1.71 2.40
N ASP A 112 -17.98 2.80 3.11
CA ASP A 112 -19.08 2.82 4.05
C ASP A 112 -20.20 3.63 3.40
N ARG A 113 -21.19 2.95 2.89
CA ARG A 113 -22.30 3.60 2.21
C ARG A 113 -23.57 3.48 3.05
N HIS A 114 -24.03 4.61 3.53
CA HIS A 114 -25.22 4.64 4.33
C HIS A 114 -26.19 5.63 3.73
N ARG A 115 -27.23 5.15 3.10
CA ARG A 115 -28.19 5.98 2.40
C ARG A 115 -27.50 6.79 1.32
N GLN A 116 -27.47 8.10 1.43
CA GLN A 116 -26.83 8.94 0.43
C GLN A 116 -25.42 9.34 0.84
N LYS A 117 -24.98 8.90 1.99
CA LYS A 117 -23.69 9.28 2.49
C LYS A 117 -22.68 8.19 2.15
N VAL A 118 -21.53 8.57 1.61
CA VAL A 118 -20.47 7.64 1.28
C VAL A 118 -19.18 8.14 1.94
N GLU A 119 -18.58 7.28 2.75
CA GLU A 119 -17.33 7.58 3.40
C GLU A 119 -16.38 6.41 3.15
N LEU A 120 -15.11 6.61 3.42
CA LEU A 120 -14.12 5.54 3.29
C LEU A 120 -13.54 5.25 4.66
N GLU A 121 -13.37 3.96 4.96
CA GLU A 121 -12.67 3.54 6.14
C GLU A 121 -11.31 3.07 5.64
N VAL A 122 -10.26 3.77 5.96
CA VAL A 122 -8.94 3.49 5.41
C VAL A 122 -8.32 2.30 6.13
N LEU A 123 -7.92 1.30 5.39
CA LEU A 123 -7.29 0.12 5.94
C LEU A 123 -5.77 0.22 5.80
N GLU A 124 -5.30 0.84 4.75
CA GLU A 124 -3.88 0.97 4.53
C GLU A 124 -3.60 2.19 3.69
N ALA A 125 -2.50 2.86 3.93
CA ALA A 125 -2.12 4.03 3.14
C ALA A 125 -0.62 3.96 2.88
N LYS A 126 -0.23 4.20 1.63
CA LYS A 126 1.16 4.17 1.23
C LYS A 126 1.53 5.43 0.50
N PRO A 127 2.60 6.12 0.90
CA PRO A 127 3.04 7.29 0.17
C PRO A 127 3.43 6.92 -1.26
N VAL A 128 3.10 7.78 -2.20
CA VAL A 128 3.45 7.56 -3.60
C VAL A 128 4.79 8.23 -3.84
N ARG A 129 5.70 7.53 -4.52
CA ARG A 129 7.03 8.07 -4.76
C ARG A 129 7.24 8.39 -6.22
#